data_b8d35d5f174d37b5693fb8267a64098c
#
_entry.id   b8d35d5f174d37b5693fb8267a64098c
#
_cell.length_a   1.000
_cell.length_b   1.000
_cell.length_c   1.000
_cell.angle_alpha   90.00
_cell.angle_beta   90.00
_cell.angle_gamma   90.00
#
_symmetry.space_group_name_H-M   'P 1'
#
loop_
_entity.id
_entity.type
_entity.pdbx_description
1 polymer ?
#
loop_
_entity_poly.entity_id
_entity_poly.type
_entity_poly.pdbx_seq_one_letter_code
_entity_poly.pdbx_strand_id
1 'polypeptide(L)'
;MPSAPTAALERRHRSIRDDLAAHGLDALVVTSLPNILYLTGFTGSSAIAVVTAERVYFLTDFRYVTTITATRGTPGECPSLELVTVDGSYDATLARLLGGNGWTRIGVEAAHLTLARHQWLTSSLASEASTAALVPTERIVERARMRKDEHEVATMREAARRLSEVAAVVLGLVRRGDSERDLALAIDWQVRKAGFERSAFDTIVASGPNSALPHARPGGRTITEGDLVVLDFGGVYDSYCVDLTRTVSVGPASARARDVFDAVNEARLRAIAAVAPGRSRFDIDAAARQTLDRRGLGDAFGHGTGHGLGIEVHEDPRITRRRPDVDSDDEAVAPGMIFTIEPGAYLPGWGGVRIEDDVLVTGDGVEVLTGVTTELIEI
;
A
#
# COMPACT_ATOMS: atom_id res chain seq x y z
N MET A 1 8.89 15.88 11.07
CA MET A 1 8.79 14.76 10.15
C MET A 1 9.26 13.52 10.88
N PRO A 2 8.47 12.51 11.04
CA PRO A 2 8.94 11.22 11.50
C PRO A 2 9.64 10.56 10.31
N SER A 3 10.92 10.74 10.22
CA SER A 3 11.76 10.00 9.29
C SER A 3 12.16 8.69 9.93
N ALA A 4 12.22 7.63 9.13
CA ALA A 4 12.78 6.37 9.60
C ALA A 4 14.14 6.62 10.29
N PRO A 5 14.42 5.98 11.43
CA PRO A 5 15.72 6.12 12.09
C PRO A 5 16.87 5.72 11.17
N THR A 6 18.01 6.38 11.27
CA THR A 6 19.23 6.08 10.47
C THR A 6 19.54 4.58 10.46
N ALA A 7 19.43 3.89 11.61
CA ALA A 7 19.67 2.45 11.71
C ALA A 7 18.67 1.60 10.88
N ALA A 8 17.42 2.06 10.70
CA ALA A 8 16.47 1.40 9.82
C ALA A 8 16.87 1.60 8.35
N LEU A 9 17.20 2.83 7.96
CA LEU A 9 17.69 3.14 6.61
C LEU A 9 18.96 2.34 6.26
N GLU A 10 19.90 2.18 7.20
CA GLU A 10 21.09 1.36 7.01
C GLU A 10 20.76 -0.11 6.71
N ARG A 11 19.79 -0.69 7.42
CA ARG A 11 19.32 -2.07 7.14
C ARG A 11 18.69 -2.18 5.76
N ARG A 12 17.84 -1.21 5.40
CA ARG A 12 17.20 -1.13 4.08
C ARG A 12 18.24 -1.04 2.95
N HIS A 13 19.23 -0.14 3.10
CA HIS A 13 20.33 -0.01 2.12
C HIS A 13 21.14 -1.29 2.00
N ARG A 14 21.41 -1.99 3.11
CA ARG A 14 22.15 -3.26 3.08
C ARG A 14 21.40 -4.29 2.25
N SER A 15 20.09 -4.46 2.47
CA SER A 15 19.27 -5.39 1.69
C SER A 15 19.32 -5.08 0.19
N ILE A 16 19.22 -3.80 -0.19
CA ILE A 16 19.29 -3.41 -1.61
C ILE A 16 20.69 -3.66 -2.18
N ARG A 17 21.75 -3.39 -1.42
CA ARG A 17 23.15 -3.67 -1.85
C ARG A 17 23.42 -5.14 -2.03
N ASP A 18 22.86 -5.99 -1.18
CA ASP A 18 22.94 -7.45 -1.34
C ASP A 18 22.24 -7.90 -2.64
N ASP A 19 21.09 -7.34 -2.96
CA ASP A 19 20.37 -7.58 -4.23
C ASP A 19 21.18 -7.06 -5.45
N LEU A 20 21.80 -5.88 -5.36
CA LEU A 20 22.67 -5.36 -6.41
C LEU A 20 23.83 -6.31 -6.69
N ALA A 21 24.50 -6.79 -5.65
CA ALA A 21 25.59 -7.74 -5.76
C ALA A 21 25.14 -9.06 -6.39
N ALA A 22 23.98 -9.59 -5.98
CA ALA A 22 23.42 -10.83 -6.53
C ALA A 22 23.09 -10.73 -8.02
N HIS A 23 22.70 -9.53 -8.50
CA HIS A 23 22.38 -9.28 -9.91
C HIS A 23 23.60 -8.77 -10.73
N GLY A 24 24.76 -8.60 -10.10
CA GLY A 24 25.96 -8.04 -10.73
C GLY A 24 25.76 -6.62 -11.24
N LEU A 25 25.09 -5.78 -10.45
CA LEU A 25 24.82 -4.39 -10.77
C LEU A 25 25.75 -3.46 -9.98
N ASP A 26 26.31 -2.46 -10.65
CA ASP A 26 27.17 -1.44 -10.03
C ASP A 26 26.35 -0.37 -9.31
N ALA A 27 25.16 -0.08 -9.83
CA ALA A 27 24.24 0.92 -9.30
C ALA A 27 22.77 0.56 -9.61
N LEU A 28 21.84 1.13 -8.85
CA LEU A 28 20.39 1.11 -9.11
C LEU A 28 19.86 2.54 -9.16
N VAL A 29 19.27 2.90 -10.29
CA VAL A 29 18.54 4.17 -10.45
C VAL A 29 17.10 3.95 -9.96
N VAL A 30 16.74 4.70 -8.93
CA VAL A 30 15.41 4.70 -8.31
C VAL A 30 14.71 6.00 -8.65
N THR A 31 13.57 5.90 -9.32
CA THR A 31 12.74 7.04 -9.78
C THR A 31 11.35 7.04 -9.16
N SER A 32 10.92 5.92 -8.61
CA SER A 32 9.68 5.77 -7.85
C SER A 32 9.77 6.55 -6.54
N LEU A 33 8.90 7.54 -6.33
CA LEU A 33 8.88 8.33 -5.10
C LEU A 33 8.62 7.50 -3.83
N PRO A 34 7.70 6.49 -3.84
CA PRO A 34 7.57 5.55 -2.74
C PRO A 34 8.88 4.82 -2.39
N ASN A 35 9.62 4.39 -3.41
CA ASN A 35 10.90 3.71 -3.21
C ASN A 35 12.00 4.68 -2.70
N ILE A 36 11.99 5.92 -3.20
CA ILE A 36 12.88 6.98 -2.71
C ILE A 36 12.57 7.30 -1.23
N LEU A 37 11.29 7.42 -0.87
CA LEU A 37 10.87 7.60 0.52
C LEU A 37 11.37 6.46 1.40
N TYR A 38 11.18 5.21 0.99
CA TYR A 38 11.64 4.03 1.72
C TYR A 38 13.15 4.05 2.01
N LEU A 39 13.93 4.46 1.00
CA LEU A 39 15.39 4.45 1.08
C LEU A 39 15.98 5.68 1.78
N THR A 40 15.29 6.81 1.77
CA THR A 40 15.91 8.10 2.18
C THR A 40 15.11 8.88 3.21
N GLY A 41 13.87 8.51 3.48
CA GLY A 41 12.94 9.30 4.28
C GLY A 41 12.42 10.57 3.59
N PHE A 42 12.69 10.76 2.31
CA PHE A 42 12.30 11.95 1.56
C PHE A 42 10.83 11.90 1.14
N THR A 43 10.05 12.91 1.53
CA THR A 43 8.62 13.05 1.24
C THR A 43 8.29 14.08 0.16
N GLY A 44 9.30 14.64 -0.50
CA GLY A 44 9.10 15.65 -1.55
C GLY A 44 8.62 15.04 -2.87
N SER A 45 8.25 15.92 -3.80
CA SER A 45 7.62 15.52 -5.07
C SER A 45 8.60 15.34 -6.24
N SER A 46 9.90 15.55 -6.04
CA SER A 46 10.88 15.48 -7.14
C SER A 46 12.25 15.07 -6.62
N ALA A 47 12.66 13.86 -6.93
CA ALA A 47 14.00 13.34 -6.66
C ALA A 47 14.31 12.14 -7.55
N ILE A 48 15.59 11.79 -7.64
CA ILE A 48 16.09 10.49 -8.14
C ILE A 48 17.15 10.04 -7.13
N ALA A 49 17.12 8.76 -6.77
CA ALA A 49 18.19 8.17 -5.99
C ALA A 49 18.98 7.20 -6.86
N VAL A 50 20.31 7.21 -6.70
CA VAL A 50 21.19 6.20 -7.31
C VAL A 50 21.91 5.50 -6.18
N VAL A 51 21.54 4.23 -5.95
CA VAL A 51 22.10 3.40 -4.88
C VAL A 51 23.28 2.61 -5.43
N THR A 52 24.43 2.69 -4.77
CA THR A 52 25.62 1.91 -5.07
C THR A 52 26.07 1.10 -3.85
N ALA A 53 27.11 0.31 -4.00
CA ALA A 53 27.70 -0.45 -2.90
C ALA A 53 28.05 0.43 -1.68
N GLU A 54 28.46 1.68 -1.91
CA GLU A 54 28.96 2.55 -0.85
C GLU A 54 28.07 3.74 -0.53
N ARG A 55 27.37 4.30 -1.53
CA ARG A 55 26.70 5.58 -1.46
C ARG A 55 25.26 5.54 -1.96
N VAL A 56 24.51 6.55 -1.55
CA VAL A 56 23.22 6.92 -2.14
C VAL A 56 23.36 8.32 -2.70
N TYR A 57 23.51 8.44 -4.03
CA TYR A 57 23.46 9.75 -4.68
C TYR A 57 22.00 10.19 -4.76
N PHE A 58 21.72 11.34 -4.18
CA PHE A 58 20.39 11.90 -4.11
C PHE A 58 20.29 13.16 -4.96
N LEU A 59 19.67 13.02 -6.13
CA LEU A 59 19.49 14.10 -7.09
C LEU A 59 18.19 14.83 -6.76
N THR A 60 18.28 16.12 -6.44
CA THR A 60 17.10 16.97 -6.26
C THR A 60 17.43 18.43 -6.57
N ASP A 61 16.41 19.25 -6.77
CA ASP A 61 16.58 20.67 -7.10
C ASP A 61 16.57 21.55 -5.84
N PHE A 62 16.81 22.85 -6.05
CA PHE A 62 16.97 23.85 -5.00
C PHE A 62 15.83 23.86 -3.96
N ARG A 63 14.61 23.47 -4.33
CA ARG A 63 13.43 23.46 -3.45
C ARG A 63 13.62 22.56 -2.24
N TYR A 64 14.42 21.50 -2.37
CA TYR A 64 14.59 20.47 -1.35
C TYR A 64 15.98 20.40 -0.72
N VAL A 65 16.98 21.12 -1.26
CA VAL A 65 18.35 21.12 -0.75
C VAL A 65 18.40 21.46 0.75
N THR A 66 17.68 22.49 1.17
CA THR A 66 17.62 22.89 2.58
C THR A 66 17.02 21.79 3.46
N THR A 67 15.93 21.15 3.02
CA THR A 67 15.26 20.06 3.75
C THR A 67 16.21 18.88 3.94
N ILE A 68 16.87 18.44 2.87
CA ILE A 68 17.83 17.31 2.94
C ILE A 68 19.04 17.66 3.80
N THR A 69 19.56 18.88 3.68
CA THR A 69 20.72 19.32 4.48
C THR A 69 20.37 19.39 5.98
N ALA A 70 19.14 19.78 6.32
CA ALA A 70 18.68 19.88 7.69
C ALA A 70 18.54 18.51 8.39
N THR A 71 18.49 17.39 7.65
CA THR A 71 18.46 16.04 8.26
C THR A 71 19.84 15.57 8.73
N ARG A 72 20.92 16.21 8.29
CA ARG A 72 22.30 15.83 8.67
C ARG A 72 22.52 15.97 10.18
N GLY A 73 23.13 14.96 10.78
CA GLY A 73 23.37 14.90 12.21
C GLY A 73 22.11 14.64 13.06
N THR A 74 20.95 14.40 12.44
CA THR A 74 19.71 14.04 13.15
C THR A 74 19.54 12.52 13.21
N PRO A 75 18.69 11.99 14.11
CA PRO A 75 18.39 10.55 14.17
C PRO A 75 17.76 9.98 12.89
N GLY A 76 17.27 10.83 11.99
CA GLY A 76 16.68 10.43 10.70
C GLY A 76 17.58 10.76 9.50
N GLU A 77 18.88 10.98 9.71
CA GLU A 77 19.81 11.19 8.61
C GLU A 77 19.90 9.95 7.71
N CYS A 78 19.79 10.15 6.40
CA CYS A 78 20.01 9.08 5.44
C CYS A 78 21.50 8.75 5.36
N PRO A 79 21.92 7.51 5.70
CA PRO A 79 23.33 7.14 5.76
C PRO A 79 23.97 7.13 4.38
N SER A 80 25.23 7.59 4.30
CA SER A 80 26.02 7.63 3.06
C SER A 80 25.36 8.41 1.91
N LEU A 81 24.48 9.38 2.22
CA LEU A 81 23.82 10.21 1.22
C LEU A 81 24.78 11.27 0.68
N GLU A 82 24.91 11.30 -0.63
CA GLU A 82 25.59 12.35 -1.38
C GLU A 82 24.60 13.19 -2.18
N LEU A 83 24.40 14.44 -1.78
CA LEU A 83 23.46 15.34 -2.43
C LEU A 83 24.02 15.86 -3.75
N VAL A 84 23.28 15.62 -4.83
CA VAL A 84 23.57 16.15 -6.18
C VAL A 84 22.49 17.17 -6.52
N THR A 85 22.85 18.44 -6.54
CA THR A 85 21.89 19.50 -6.88
C THR A 85 21.63 19.51 -8.38
N VAL A 86 20.37 19.41 -8.76
CA VAL A 86 19.93 19.50 -10.15
C VAL A 86 19.85 20.97 -10.55
N ASP A 87 20.62 21.32 -11.57
CA ASP A 87 20.54 22.61 -12.27
C ASP A 87 20.01 22.35 -13.68
N GLY A 88 18.78 22.78 -13.94
CA GLY A 88 18.07 22.56 -15.20
C GLY A 88 17.34 21.22 -15.27
N SER A 89 17.92 20.20 -15.90
CA SER A 89 17.25 18.91 -16.17
C SER A 89 17.72 17.79 -15.23
N TYR A 90 16.75 17.09 -14.60
CA TYR A 90 17.01 15.87 -13.84
C TYR A 90 17.69 14.79 -14.69
N ASP A 91 17.22 14.62 -15.93
CA ASP A 91 17.74 13.59 -16.83
C ASP A 91 19.18 13.88 -17.28
N ALA A 92 19.50 15.14 -17.58
CA ALA A 92 20.86 15.52 -17.92
C ALA A 92 21.83 15.40 -16.73
N THR A 93 21.37 15.73 -15.52
CA THR A 93 22.15 15.56 -14.28
C THR A 93 22.37 14.07 -14.00
N LEU A 94 21.36 13.24 -14.18
CA LEU A 94 21.45 11.79 -14.04
C LEU A 94 22.41 11.20 -15.07
N ALA A 95 22.27 11.51 -16.35
CA ALA A 95 23.16 11.01 -17.40
C ALA A 95 24.63 11.32 -17.11
N ARG A 96 24.94 12.56 -16.70
CA ARG A 96 26.30 12.99 -16.31
C ARG A 96 26.81 12.17 -15.11
N LEU A 97 25.96 11.93 -14.08
CA LEU A 97 26.35 11.12 -12.95
C LEU A 97 26.65 9.68 -13.38
N LEU A 98 25.77 9.09 -14.19
CA LEU A 98 25.92 7.70 -14.65
C LEU A 98 27.14 7.51 -15.54
N GLY A 99 27.42 8.45 -16.44
CA GLY A 99 28.58 8.40 -17.35
C GLY A 99 29.93 8.67 -16.68
N GLY A 100 29.92 9.48 -15.58
CA GLY A 100 31.14 9.94 -14.93
C GLY A 100 31.76 8.99 -13.90
N ASN A 101 31.10 7.87 -13.52
CA ASN A 101 31.55 7.01 -12.42
C ASN A 101 32.16 5.67 -12.86
N GLY A 102 32.26 5.39 -14.16
CA GLY A 102 32.83 4.13 -14.67
C GLY A 102 31.99 2.88 -14.40
N TRP A 103 30.72 3.05 -14.02
CA TRP A 103 29.78 1.93 -13.87
C TRP A 103 29.46 1.32 -15.22
N THR A 104 29.35 -0.01 -15.27
CA THR A 104 29.11 -0.77 -16.49
C THR A 104 27.70 -1.35 -16.57
N ARG A 105 27.12 -1.71 -15.43
CA ARG A 105 25.79 -2.32 -15.34
C ARG A 105 24.94 -1.56 -14.33
N ILE A 106 24.00 -0.79 -14.83
CA ILE A 106 23.17 0.10 -14.03
C ILE A 106 21.72 -0.41 -14.06
N GLY A 107 21.22 -0.90 -12.93
CA GLY A 107 19.82 -1.28 -12.78
C GLY A 107 18.90 -0.07 -12.90
N VAL A 108 17.75 -0.25 -13.54
CA VAL A 108 16.68 0.76 -13.62
C VAL A 108 15.34 0.12 -13.32
N GLU A 109 14.46 0.82 -12.62
CA GLU A 109 13.10 0.34 -12.29
C GLU A 109 12.25 0.21 -13.56
N ALA A 110 12.09 -1.01 -14.08
CA ALA A 110 11.35 -1.26 -15.33
C ALA A 110 9.88 -0.84 -15.25
N ALA A 111 9.27 -0.93 -14.07
CA ALA A 111 7.86 -0.54 -13.86
C ALA A 111 7.65 0.98 -13.78
N HIS A 112 8.69 1.78 -13.56
CA HIS A 112 8.59 3.22 -13.33
C HIS A 112 9.30 4.08 -14.37
N LEU A 113 10.41 3.59 -14.91
CA LEU A 113 11.15 4.32 -15.92
C LEU A 113 10.37 4.28 -17.25
N THR A 114 9.96 5.45 -17.75
CA THR A 114 9.26 5.49 -19.04
C THR A 114 10.19 5.06 -20.19
N LEU A 115 9.63 4.42 -21.19
CA LEU A 115 10.40 4.01 -22.38
C LEU A 115 11.13 5.20 -23.02
N ALA A 116 10.49 6.36 -23.13
CA ALA A 116 11.10 7.56 -23.69
C ALA A 116 12.33 8.02 -22.86
N ARG A 117 12.21 7.98 -21.54
CA ARG A 117 13.31 8.34 -20.65
C ARG A 117 14.47 7.34 -20.74
N HIS A 118 14.17 6.05 -20.79
CA HIS A 118 15.17 5.00 -21.00
C HIS A 118 15.93 5.20 -22.31
N GLN A 119 15.23 5.42 -23.43
CA GLN A 119 15.84 5.67 -24.74
C GLN A 119 16.74 6.91 -24.73
N TRP A 120 16.25 8.01 -24.12
CA TRP A 120 17.02 9.22 -24.01
C TRP A 120 18.31 9.04 -23.19
N LEU A 121 18.23 8.39 -22.04
CA LEU A 121 19.39 8.10 -21.19
C LEU A 121 20.40 7.20 -21.92
N THR A 122 19.93 6.15 -22.59
CA THR A 122 20.79 5.24 -23.37
C THR A 122 21.53 6.01 -24.47
N SER A 123 20.86 6.88 -25.20
CA SER A 123 21.45 7.70 -26.27
C SER A 123 22.47 8.71 -25.70
N SER A 124 22.15 9.33 -24.55
CA SER A 124 23.04 10.28 -23.88
C SER A 124 24.32 9.61 -23.39
N LEU A 125 24.23 8.44 -22.75
CA LEU A 125 25.39 7.66 -22.30
C LEU A 125 26.27 7.24 -23.49
N ALA A 126 25.69 6.78 -24.58
CA ALA A 126 26.43 6.45 -25.79
C ALA A 126 27.17 7.62 -26.41
N SER A 127 26.57 8.84 -26.40
CA SER A 127 27.20 10.05 -26.91
C SER A 127 28.39 10.54 -26.07
N GLU A 128 28.40 10.20 -24.77
CA GLU A 128 29.52 10.49 -23.85
C GLU A 128 30.59 9.39 -23.85
N ALA A 129 30.53 8.44 -24.81
CA ALA A 129 31.42 7.27 -24.91
C ALA A 129 31.43 6.41 -23.62
N SER A 130 30.37 6.45 -22.84
CA SER A 130 30.21 5.61 -21.67
C SER A 130 29.93 4.16 -22.06
N THR A 131 30.54 3.22 -21.35
CA THR A 131 30.30 1.77 -21.51
C THR A 131 29.12 1.29 -20.65
N ALA A 132 28.42 2.17 -19.95
CA ALA A 132 27.33 1.86 -19.07
C ALA A 132 26.11 1.30 -19.84
N ALA A 133 25.63 0.14 -19.41
CA ALA A 133 24.39 -0.46 -19.89
C ALA A 133 23.29 -0.29 -18.85
N LEU A 134 22.14 0.23 -19.28
CA LEU A 134 20.92 0.27 -18.44
C LEU A 134 20.28 -1.14 -18.47
N VAL A 135 20.15 -1.75 -17.31
CA VAL A 135 19.59 -3.08 -17.11
C VAL A 135 18.22 -2.96 -16.48
N PRO A 136 17.13 -3.29 -17.16
CA PRO A 136 15.81 -3.31 -16.55
C PRO A 136 15.78 -4.27 -15.35
N THR A 137 15.31 -3.80 -14.20
CA THR A 137 15.15 -4.60 -12.98
C THR A 137 13.70 -4.55 -12.52
N GLU A 138 13.27 -5.62 -11.88
CA GLU A 138 11.92 -5.74 -11.38
C GLU A 138 11.91 -5.93 -9.86
N ARG A 139 11.13 -5.10 -9.18
CA ARG A 139 10.73 -5.28 -7.78
C ARG A 139 11.90 -5.39 -6.77
N ILE A 140 13.07 -4.79 -7.02
CA ILE A 140 14.19 -4.83 -6.05
C ILE A 140 13.79 -4.13 -4.75
N VAL A 141 13.34 -2.88 -4.84
CA VAL A 141 12.96 -2.11 -3.65
C VAL A 141 11.59 -2.56 -3.12
N GLU A 142 10.64 -2.88 -4.00
CA GLU A 142 9.31 -3.34 -3.61
C GLU A 142 9.37 -4.65 -2.82
N ARG A 143 10.26 -5.58 -3.15
CA ARG A 143 10.47 -6.80 -2.35
C ARG A 143 11.00 -6.51 -0.95
N ALA A 144 11.90 -5.54 -0.80
CA ALA A 144 12.36 -5.11 0.50
C ALA A 144 11.22 -4.47 1.33
N ARG A 145 10.35 -3.68 0.68
CA ARG A 145 9.17 -3.04 1.30
C ARG A 145 8.09 -4.03 1.76
N MET A 146 8.03 -5.23 1.18
CA MET A 146 7.03 -6.24 1.59
C MET A 146 7.15 -6.59 3.08
N ARG A 147 8.37 -6.70 3.60
CA ARG A 147 8.64 -7.00 5.02
C ARG A 147 8.93 -5.72 5.77
N LYS A 148 7.95 -5.26 6.52
CA LYS A 148 8.07 -4.05 7.33
C LYS A 148 9.08 -4.27 8.46
N ASP A 149 9.98 -3.32 8.64
CA ASP A 149 10.87 -3.28 9.80
C ASP A 149 10.12 -2.85 11.08
N GLU A 150 10.80 -2.88 12.22
CA GLU A 150 10.18 -2.55 13.51
C GLU A 150 9.61 -1.13 13.56
N HIS A 151 10.26 -0.16 12.89
CA HIS A 151 9.78 1.22 12.82
C HIS A 151 8.51 1.31 11.98
N GLU A 152 8.49 0.67 10.81
CA GLU A 152 7.32 0.61 9.94
C GLU A 152 6.13 -0.06 10.63
N VAL A 153 6.37 -1.20 11.29
CA VAL A 153 5.33 -1.92 12.06
C VAL A 153 4.77 -1.04 13.18
N ALA A 154 5.63 -0.33 13.93
CA ALA A 154 5.19 0.56 15.00
C ALA A 154 4.34 1.71 14.45
N THR A 155 4.75 2.31 13.32
CA THR A 155 4.00 3.37 12.64
C THR A 155 2.64 2.89 12.17
N MET A 156 2.57 1.72 11.52
CA MET A 156 1.33 1.16 11.00
C MET A 156 0.38 0.71 12.13
N ARG A 157 0.89 0.19 13.24
CA ARG A 157 0.06 -0.09 14.43
C ARG A 157 -0.59 1.18 14.99
N GLU A 158 0.16 2.27 15.10
CA GLU A 158 -0.40 3.54 15.57
C GLU A 158 -1.41 4.10 14.57
N ALA A 159 -1.13 4.01 13.27
CA ALA A 159 -2.06 4.41 12.22
C ALA A 159 -3.37 3.59 12.28
N ALA A 160 -3.29 2.25 12.39
CA ALA A 160 -4.45 1.37 12.49
C ALA A 160 -5.26 1.62 13.78
N ARG A 161 -4.59 1.90 14.91
CA ARG A 161 -5.26 2.28 16.16
C ARG A 161 -6.06 3.57 15.98
N ARG A 162 -5.46 4.61 15.36
CA ARG A 162 -6.15 5.88 15.06
C ARG A 162 -7.31 5.70 14.09
N LEU A 163 -7.13 4.90 13.04
CA LEU A 163 -8.19 4.61 12.09
C LEU A 163 -9.36 3.87 12.75
N SER A 164 -9.06 2.98 13.70
CA SER A 164 -10.09 2.29 14.50
C SER A 164 -10.90 3.26 15.36
N GLU A 165 -10.27 4.28 15.93
CA GLU A 165 -10.97 5.36 16.65
C GLU A 165 -11.83 6.21 15.72
N VAL A 166 -11.33 6.52 14.52
CA VAL A 166 -12.13 7.19 13.47
C VAL A 166 -13.33 6.34 13.09
N ALA A 167 -13.16 5.04 12.90
CA ALA A 167 -14.25 4.13 12.54
C ALA A 167 -15.36 4.11 13.59
N ALA A 168 -15.02 4.12 14.87
CA ALA A 168 -16.02 4.18 15.95
C ALA A 168 -16.88 5.45 15.86
N VAL A 169 -16.29 6.58 15.44
CA VAL A 169 -17.03 7.83 15.19
C VAL A 169 -17.86 7.73 13.91
N VAL A 170 -17.25 7.22 12.81
CA VAL A 170 -17.87 7.12 11.48
C VAL A 170 -19.12 6.26 11.49
N LEU A 171 -19.09 5.11 12.17
CA LEU A 171 -20.27 4.25 12.33
C LEU A 171 -21.45 5.00 12.95
N GLY A 172 -21.19 5.96 13.85
CA GLY A 172 -22.20 6.83 14.43
C GLY A 172 -22.61 8.02 13.55
N LEU A 173 -22.00 8.26 12.39
CA LEU A 173 -22.35 9.35 11.47
C LEU A 173 -23.40 8.95 10.43
N VAL A 174 -23.57 7.67 10.14
CA VAL A 174 -24.54 7.21 9.14
C VAL A 174 -25.94 7.62 9.54
N ARG A 175 -26.64 8.31 8.65
CA ARG A 175 -28.02 8.78 8.87
C ARG A 175 -28.88 8.51 7.67
N ARG A 176 -30.10 8.07 7.91
CA ARG A 176 -31.14 8.07 6.90
C ARG A 176 -31.39 9.50 6.42
N GLY A 177 -31.41 9.70 5.11
CA GLY A 177 -31.64 11.00 4.49
C GLY A 177 -30.36 11.70 4.01
N ASP A 178 -29.18 11.31 4.52
CA ASP A 178 -27.90 11.84 4.03
C ASP A 178 -27.57 11.28 2.65
N SER A 179 -26.79 12.02 1.87
CA SER A 179 -26.25 11.48 0.63
C SER A 179 -24.95 10.68 0.89
N GLU A 180 -24.66 9.72 0.02
CA GLU A 180 -23.36 9.00 0.06
C GLU A 180 -22.19 9.98 0.04
N ARG A 181 -22.28 11.05 -0.77
CA ARG A 181 -21.24 12.09 -0.89
C ARG A 181 -21.05 12.86 0.41
N ASP A 182 -22.13 13.29 1.05
CA ASP A 182 -22.01 14.07 2.30
C ASP A 182 -21.38 13.24 3.41
N LEU A 183 -21.76 11.95 3.48
CA LEU A 183 -21.15 11.02 4.43
C LEU A 183 -19.67 10.77 4.13
N ALA A 184 -19.28 10.61 2.85
CA ALA A 184 -17.89 10.45 2.48
C ALA A 184 -17.03 11.67 2.88
N LEU A 185 -17.53 12.88 2.64
CA LEU A 185 -16.87 14.12 3.08
C LEU A 185 -16.75 14.20 4.61
N ALA A 186 -17.77 13.74 5.34
CA ALA A 186 -17.71 13.68 6.79
C ALA A 186 -16.66 12.68 7.30
N ILE A 187 -16.51 11.53 6.63
CA ILE A 187 -15.47 10.53 6.91
C ILE A 187 -14.09 11.13 6.66
N ASP A 188 -13.83 11.74 5.50
CA ASP A 188 -12.54 12.37 5.17
C ASP A 188 -12.17 13.44 6.21
N TRP A 189 -13.15 14.19 6.68
CA TRP A 189 -12.93 15.17 7.75
C TRP A 189 -12.48 14.50 9.05
N GLN A 190 -13.11 13.39 9.46
CA GLN A 190 -12.71 12.66 10.68
C GLN A 190 -11.30 12.05 10.54
N VAL A 191 -10.96 11.50 9.39
CA VAL A 191 -9.60 11.00 9.09
C VAL A 191 -8.58 12.12 9.29
N ARG A 192 -8.81 13.29 8.69
CA ARG A 192 -7.92 14.46 8.86
C ARG A 192 -7.85 14.95 10.31
N LYS A 193 -8.97 14.99 11.00
CA LYS A 193 -9.06 15.43 12.41
C LYS A 193 -8.29 14.50 13.34
N ALA A 194 -8.22 13.22 13.03
CA ALA A 194 -7.44 12.22 13.79
C ALA A 194 -5.91 12.31 13.57
N GLY A 195 -5.45 13.29 12.75
CA GLY A 195 -4.03 13.55 12.52
C GLY A 195 -3.42 12.80 11.36
N PHE A 196 -4.23 12.21 10.48
CA PHE A 196 -3.74 11.68 9.21
C PHE A 196 -3.36 12.79 8.23
N GLU A 197 -2.33 12.57 7.44
CA GLU A 197 -1.85 13.51 6.43
C GLU A 197 -2.88 13.73 5.31
N ARG A 198 -3.60 12.69 4.95
CA ARG A 198 -4.66 12.66 3.92
C ARG A 198 -5.39 11.32 3.99
N SER A 199 -6.52 11.21 3.30
CA SER A 199 -7.10 9.90 2.99
C SER A 199 -6.12 9.09 2.13
N ALA A 200 -6.04 7.77 2.33
CA ALA A 200 -5.14 6.88 1.59
C ALA A 200 -5.60 6.70 0.14
N PHE A 201 -6.92 6.77 -0.07
CA PHE A 201 -7.61 6.68 -1.36
C PHE A 201 -8.93 7.46 -1.29
N ASP A 202 -9.68 7.52 -2.39
CA ASP A 202 -11.00 8.14 -2.43
C ASP A 202 -11.98 7.32 -1.58
N THR A 203 -12.46 7.89 -0.48
CA THR A 203 -13.40 7.23 0.44
C THR A 203 -14.62 6.69 -0.29
N ILE A 204 -14.95 5.42 -0.07
CA ILE A 204 -16.14 4.77 -0.65
C ILE A 204 -17.27 4.77 0.39
N VAL A 205 -18.39 5.34 0.00
CA VAL A 205 -19.67 5.18 0.67
C VAL A 205 -20.65 4.68 -0.38
N ALA A 206 -21.10 3.43 -0.23
CA ALA A 206 -21.96 2.78 -1.19
C ALA A 206 -23.19 2.20 -0.48
N SER A 207 -24.37 2.70 -0.81
CA SER A 207 -25.62 2.36 -0.12
C SER A 207 -26.61 1.60 -1.01
N GLY A 208 -27.36 0.67 -0.43
CA GLY A 208 -28.35 -0.15 -1.12
C GLY A 208 -27.77 -0.81 -2.38
N PRO A 209 -28.38 -0.66 -3.57
CA PRO A 209 -27.87 -1.27 -4.81
C PRO A 209 -26.43 -0.84 -5.18
N ASN A 210 -25.97 0.37 -4.77
CA ASN A 210 -24.60 0.82 -5.01
C ASN A 210 -23.58 0.01 -4.22
N SER A 211 -23.95 -0.56 -3.06
CA SER A 211 -23.07 -1.43 -2.28
C SER A 211 -22.67 -2.72 -3.02
N ALA A 212 -23.38 -3.07 -4.10
CA ALA A 212 -22.98 -4.15 -5.00
C ALA A 212 -21.84 -3.76 -5.99
N LEU A 213 -21.33 -2.53 -5.91
CA LEU A 213 -20.24 -2.05 -6.75
C LEU A 213 -18.98 -1.92 -5.89
N PRO A 214 -17.97 -2.81 -6.04
CA PRO A 214 -16.78 -2.82 -5.17
C PRO A 214 -16.03 -1.47 -5.14
N HIS A 215 -16.02 -0.75 -6.26
CA HIS A 215 -15.36 0.55 -6.40
C HIS A 215 -16.39 1.66 -6.70
N ALA A 216 -17.50 1.67 -5.94
CA ALA A 216 -18.50 2.71 -6.07
C ALA A 216 -17.90 4.09 -5.73
N ARG A 217 -18.33 5.11 -6.50
CA ARG A 217 -18.00 6.50 -6.16
C ARG A 217 -19.17 7.13 -5.46
N PRO A 218 -18.98 7.72 -4.26
CA PRO A 218 -20.04 8.36 -3.51
C PRO A 218 -20.76 9.42 -4.34
N GLY A 219 -22.07 9.27 -4.49
CA GLY A 219 -22.92 10.10 -5.31
C GLY A 219 -23.97 10.89 -4.52
N GLY A 220 -24.95 11.42 -5.25
CA GLY A 220 -26.11 12.09 -4.65
C GLY A 220 -27.22 11.09 -4.22
N ARG A 221 -26.99 9.77 -4.24
CA ARG A 221 -27.96 8.82 -3.73
C ARG A 221 -28.20 9.04 -2.25
N THR A 222 -29.47 9.13 -1.87
CA THR A 222 -29.89 9.26 -0.49
C THR A 222 -29.93 7.89 0.18
N ILE A 223 -29.33 7.78 1.35
CA ILE A 223 -29.36 6.60 2.21
C ILE A 223 -30.79 6.42 2.76
N THR A 224 -31.35 5.23 2.57
CA THR A 224 -32.72 4.92 2.96
C THR A 224 -32.80 3.71 3.88
N GLU A 225 -33.90 3.57 4.59
CA GLU A 225 -34.17 2.41 5.43
C GLU A 225 -34.14 1.12 4.64
N GLY A 226 -33.51 0.09 5.19
CA GLY A 226 -33.27 -1.20 4.55
C GLY A 226 -32.00 -1.27 3.70
N ASP A 227 -31.28 -0.15 3.51
CA ASP A 227 -29.99 -0.17 2.82
C ASP A 227 -28.91 -0.86 3.65
N LEU A 228 -28.11 -1.70 3.01
CA LEU A 228 -26.75 -1.97 3.45
C LEU A 228 -25.86 -0.84 2.97
N VAL A 229 -24.98 -0.33 3.84
CA VAL A 229 -24.03 0.73 3.51
C VAL A 229 -22.62 0.23 3.74
N VAL A 230 -21.85 0.10 2.67
CA VAL A 230 -20.41 -0.18 2.69
C VAL A 230 -19.69 1.16 2.91
N LEU A 231 -18.86 1.20 3.95
CA LEU A 231 -18.01 2.31 4.35
C LEU A 231 -16.58 1.83 4.26
N ASP A 232 -15.85 2.30 3.26
CA ASP A 232 -14.47 1.89 2.99
C ASP A 232 -13.59 3.14 2.92
N PHE A 233 -12.65 3.24 3.84
CA PHE A 233 -11.84 4.41 4.05
C PHE A 233 -10.53 4.08 4.72
N GLY A 234 -9.52 4.87 4.37
CA GLY A 234 -8.17 4.72 4.90
C GLY A 234 -7.50 6.06 5.13
N GLY A 235 -6.36 6.03 5.77
CA GLY A 235 -5.58 7.24 6.04
C GLY A 235 -4.09 7.02 5.84
N VAL A 236 -3.37 8.10 5.53
CA VAL A 236 -1.91 8.13 5.51
C VAL A 236 -1.42 8.77 6.78
N TYR A 237 -0.67 8.03 7.59
CA TYR A 237 -0.05 8.47 8.83
C TYR A 237 1.46 8.23 8.75
N ASP A 238 2.25 9.27 8.96
CA ASP A 238 3.71 9.22 8.82
C ASP A 238 4.16 8.52 7.51
N SER A 239 3.47 8.87 6.41
CA SER A 239 3.68 8.33 5.06
C SER A 239 3.25 6.88 4.85
N TYR A 240 2.66 6.20 5.84
CA TYR A 240 2.16 4.83 5.72
C TYR A 240 0.63 4.80 5.63
N CYS A 241 0.12 3.95 4.74
CA CYS A 241 -1.30 3.74 4.52
C CYS A 241 -1.85 2.69 5.48
N VAL A 242 -3.08 2.91 5.93
CA VAL A 242 -3.94 1.94 6.61
C VAL A 242 -5.32 1.98 5.99
N ASP A 243 -6.02 0.85 6.04
CA ASP A 243 -7.26 0.59 5.31
C ASP A 243 -8.31 -0.09 6.18
N LEU A 244 -9.58 0.22 5.97
CA LEU A 244 -10.67 -0.37 6.74
C LEU A 244 -12.00 -0.31 6.00
N THR A 245 -12.67 -1.45 5.88
CA THR A 245 -14.07 -1.49 5.43
C THR A 245 -15.00 -2.05 6.51
N ARG A 246 -16.14 -1.40 6.70
CA ARG A 246 -17.28 -1.94 7.45
C ARG A 246 -18.58 -1.77 6.66
N THR A 247 -19.49 -2.71 6.86
CA THR A 247 -20.85 -2.64 6.33
C THR A 247 -21.85 -2.52 7.48
N VAL A 248 -22.79 -1.58 7.37
CA VAL A 248 -23.87 -1.37 8.34
C VAL A 248 -25.23 -1.54 7.67
N SER A 249 -26.29 -1.75 8.46
CA SER A 249 -27.69 -1.73 8.00
C SER A 249 -28.39 -0.50 8.49
N VAL A 250 -29.11 0.18 7.61
CA VAL A 250 -30.01 1.30 8.00
C VAL A 250 -31.36 0.76 8.37
N GLY A 251 -31.67 0.82 9.67
CA GLY A 251 -32.79 0.11 10.26
C GLY A 251 -32.54 -1.40 10.41
N PRO A 252 -33.58 -2.19 10.79
CA PRO A 252 -33.46 -3.62 11.00
C PRO A 252 -33.00 -4.36 9.74
N ALA A 253 -31.91 -5.11 9.84
CA ALA A 253 -31.41 -5.90 8.72
C ALA A 253 -32.38 -7.03 8.37
N SER A 254 -32.65 -7.23 7.08
CA SER A 254 -33.41 -8.37 6.60
C SER A 254 -32.68 -9.69 6.87
N ALA A 255 -33.39 -10.81 6.90
CA ALA A 255 -32.78 -12.14 7.06
C ALA A 255 -31.70 -12.40 5.99
N ARG A 256 -31.96 -11.97 4.74
CA ARG A 256 -30.98 -12.07 3.64
C ARG A 256 -29.73 -11.22 3.90
N ALA A 257 -29.91 -10.00 4.41
CA ALA A 257 -28.78 -9.12 4.70
C ALA A 257 -27.87 -9.71 5.79
N ARG A 258 -28.46 -10.25 6.85
CA ARG A 258 -27.71 -10.96 7.91
C ARG A 258 -26.98 -12.18 7.37
N ASP A 259 -27.64 -13.00 6.55
CA ASP A 259 -27.07 -14.20 5.97
C ASP A 259 -25.85 -13.92 5.08
N VAL A 260 -25.93 -12.88 4.25
CA VAL A 260 -24.79 -12.43 3.43
C VAL A 260 -23.67 -11.84 4.29
N PHE A 261 -24.02 -11.02 5.29
CA PHE A 261 -23.04 -10.42 6.21
C PHE A 261 -22.30 -11.52 6.99
N ASP A 262 -23.02 -12.48 7.55
CA ASP A 262 -22.44 -13.58 8.32
C ASP A 262 -21.52 -14.45 7.45
N ALA A 263 -21.90 -14.69 6.19
CA ALA A 263 -21.06 -15.43 5.25
C ALA A 263 -19.74 -14.70 4.94
N VAL A 264 -19.80 -13.38 4.74
CA VAL A 264 -18.60 -12.56 4.48
C VAL A 264 -17.73 -12.49 5.74
N ASN A 265 -18.33 -12.31 6.93
CA ASN A 265 -17.57 -12.28 8.18
C ASN A 265 -16.94 -13.66 8.49
N GLU A 266 -17.64 -14.77 8.21
CA GLU A 266 -17.05 -16.10 8.32
C GLU A 266 -15.85 -16.26 7.36
N ALA A 267 -15.99 -15.80 6.11
CA ALA A 267 -14.89 -15.84 5.13
C ALA A 267 -13.68 -15.04 5.60
N ARG A 268 -13.88 -13.84 6.16
CA ARG A 268 -12.84 -13.03 6.76
C ARG A 268 -12.13 -13.75 7.90
N LEU A 269 -12.87 -14.31 8.84
CA LEU A 269 -12.32 -15.05 9.98
C LEU A 269 -11.51 -16.29 9.52
N ARG A 270 -11.97 -17.00 8.48
CA ARG A 270 -11.24 -18.14 7.92
C ARG A 270 -9.97 -17.73 7.21
N ALA A 271 -9.97 -16.62 6.49
CA ALA A 271 -8.78 -16.07 5.86
C ALA A 271 -7.75 -15.63 6.92
N ILE A 272 -8.16 -14.89 7.95
CA ILE A 272 -7.28 -14.49 9.06
C ILE A 272 -6.69 -15.72 9.76
N ALA A 273 -7.49 -16.73 10.05
CA ALA A 273 -7.02 -17.98 10.68
C ALA A 273 -6.05 -18.78 9.81
N ALA A 274 -6.05 -18.57 8.50
CA ALA A 274 -5.10 -19.19 7.58
C ALA A 274 -3.75 -18.45 7.50
N VAL A 275 -3.66 -17.24 8.05
CA VAL A 275 -2.41 -16.45 8.06
C VAL A 275 -1.44 -17.02 9.09
N ALA A 276 -0.29 -17.50 8.62
CA ALA A 276 0.83 -17.89 9.47
C ALA A 276 2.14 -17.81 8.67
N PRO A 277 3.29 -17.63 9.32
CA PRO A 277 4.58 -17.67 8.64
C PRO A 277 4.76 -18.94 7.81
N GLY A 278 5.21 -18.79 6.56
CA GLY A 278 5.41 -19.89 5.64
C GLY A 278 4.14 -20.39 4.90
N ARG A 279 2.97 -19.84 5.19
CA ARG A 279 1.75 -20.15 4.44
C ARG A 279 1.75 -19.47 3.09
N SER A 280 1.22 -20.16 2.09
CA SER A 280 1.01 -19.57 0.77
C SER A 280 -0.07 -18.47 0.82
N ARG A 281 0.22 -17.33 0.19
CA ARG A 281 -0.78 -16.26 -0.01
C ARG A 281 -2.03 -16.73 -0.76
N PHE A 282 -1.90 -17.76 -1.58
CA PHE A 282 -3.01 -18.38 -2.31
C PHE A 282 -3.90 -19.22 -1.41
N ASP A 283 -3.32 -19.89 -0.39
CA ASP A 283 -4.11 -20.65 0.60
C ASP A 283 -4.96 -19.72 1.47
N ILE A 284 -4.46 -18.52 1.77
CA ILE A 284 -5.21 -17.49 2.50
C ILE A 284 -6.42 -17.03 1.69
N ASP A 285 -6.24 -16.73 0.39
CA ASP A 285 -7.37 -16.42 -0.51
C ASP A 285 -8.34 -17.59 -0.62
N ALA A 286 -7.83 -18.81 -0.77
CA ALA A 286 -8.66 -20.00 -0.89
C ALA A 286 -9.54 -20.21 0.35
N ALA A 287 -9.05 -19.89 1.55
CA ALA A 287 -9.83 -20.03 2.79
C ALA A 287 -11.07 -19.13 2.81
N ALA A 288 -10.96 -17.87 2.36
CA ALA A 288 -12.10 -16.96 2.21
C ALA A 288 -13.05 -17.46 1.12
N ARG A 289 -12.51 -17.73 -0.04
CA ARG A 289 -13.27 -18.05 -1.26
C ARG A 289 -14.07 -19.33 -1.11
N GLN A 290 -13.47 -20.42 -0.62
CA GLN A 290 -14.17 -21.67 -0.33
C GLN A 290 -15.29 -21.52 0.70
N THR A 291 -15.14 -20.57 1.61
CA THR A 291 -16.21 -20.27 2.59
C THR A 291 -17.40 -19.63 1.89
N LEU A 292 -17.18 -18.63 1.03
CA LEU A 292 -18.24 -18.03 0.24
C LEU A 292 -18.86 -18.99 -0.76
N ASP A 293 -18.07 -19.88 -1.39
CA ASP A 293 -18.56 -20.93 -2.27
C ASP A 293 -19.55 -21.87 -1.54
N ARG A 294 -19.19 -22.34 -0.34
CA ARG A 294 -20.09 -23.21 0.49
C ARG A 294 -21.39 -22.52 0.91
N ARG A 295 -21.36 -21.18 1.02
CA ARG A 295 -22.53 -20.35 1.32
C ARG A 295 -23.32 -19.93 0.07
N GLY A 296 -22.95 -20.45 -1.12
CA GLY A 296 -23.60 -20.13 -2.40
C GLY A 296 -23.32 -18.69 -2.91
N LEU A 297 -22.25 -18.06 -2.43
CA LEU A 297 -21.86 -16.68 -2.75
C LEU A 297 -20.53 -16.59 -3.53
N GLY A 298 -20.00 -17.71 -4.05
CA GLY A 298 -18.73 -17.74 -4.75
C GLY A 298 -18.67 -16.83 -5.97
N ASP A 299 -19.73 -16.83 -6.78
CA ASP A 299 -19.84 -15.95 -7.96
C ASP A 299 -19.99 -14.47 -7.60
N ALA A 300 -20.41 -14.18 -6.36
CA ALA A 300 -20.53 -12.80 -5.86
C ALA A 300 -19.20 -12.21 -5.34
N PHE A 301 -18.12 -13.02 -5.25
CA PHE A 301 -16.79 -12.59 -4.80
C PHE A 301 -15.81 -12.53 -5.97
N GLY A 302 -15.69 -11.35 -6.61
CA GLY A 302 -14.97 -11.17 -7.86
C GLY A 302 -13.51 -10.72 -7.77
N HIS A 303 -13.04 -10.23 -6.61
CA HIS A 303 -11.67 -9.71 -6.43
C HIS A 303 -10.78 -10.62 -5.56
N GLY A 304 -9.55 -10.23 -5.29
CA GLY A 304 -8.66 -10.88 -4.34
C GLY A 304 -9.12 -10.71 -2.90
N THR A 305 -8.68 -11.59 -2.01
CA THR A 305 -9.00 -11.49 -0.58
C THR A 305 -8.29 -10.34 0.11
N GLY A 306 -7.24 -9.78 -0.53
CA GLY A 306 -6.53 -8.62 0.01
C GLY A 306 -5.27 -8.26 -0.76
N HIS A 307 -4.59 -7.23 -0.27
CA HIS A 307 -3.36 -6.70 -0.83
C HIS A 307 -2.42 -6.21 0.29
N GLY A 308 -1.13 -6.21 0.02
CA GLY A 308 -0.16 -5.56 0.88
C GLY A 308 -0.43 -4.06 0.97
N LEU A 309 -0.10 -3.48 2.11
CA LEU A 309 -0.07 -2.03 2.30
C LEU A 309 1.16 -1.59 3.07
N GLY A 310 1.49 -0.32 2.89
CA GLY A 310 2.65 0.31 3.47
C GLY A 310 2.75 1.75 3.03
N ILE A 311 3.81 2.13 2.34
CA ILE A 311 3.95 3.47 1.75
C ILE A 311 2.88 3.73 0.67
N GLU A 312 2.51 2.69 -0.07
CA GLU A 312 1.39 2.72 -0.99
C GLU A 312 0.22 1.92 -0.43
N VAL A 313 -1.01 2.32 -0.77
CA VAL A 313 -2.20 1.60 -0.34
C VAL A 313 -2.26 0.20 -0.95
N HIS A 314 -1.73 0.03 -2.14
CA HIS A 314 -1.68 -1.26 -2.83
C HIS A 314 -0.24 -1.68 -3.10
N GLU A 315 0.29 -2.53 -2.24
CA GLU A 315 1.61 -3.15 -2.38
C GLU A 315 1.51 -4.69 -2.55
N ASP A 316 2.65 -5.35 -2.63
CA ASP A 316 2.75 -6.78 -2.44
C ASP A 316 2.84 -7.14 -0.93
N PRO A 317 2.39 -8.35 -0.55
CA PRO A 317 1.87 -9.43 -1.39
C PRO A 317 0.41 -9.21 -1.80
N ARG A 318 0.01 -9.72 -2.97
CA ARG A 318 -1.40 -9.80 -3.36
C ARG A 318 -1.99 -11.12 -2.83
N ILE A 319 -3.01 -11.03 -1.99
CA ILE A 319 -3.75 -12.20 -1.47
C ILE A 319 -4.88 -12.51 -2.43
N THR A 320 -4.63 -13.38 -3.40
CA THR A 320 -5.55 -13.61 -4.53
C THR A 320 -5.49 -15.05 -5.03
N ARG A 321 -6.37 -15.42 -5.97
CA ARG A 321 -6.33 -16.71 -6.66
C ARG A 321 -5.01 -16.91 -7.38
N ARG A 322 -4.47 -18.12 -7.35
CA ARG A 322 -3.32 -18.49 -8.17
C ARG A 322 -3.67 -18.42 -9.65
N ARG A 323 -2.79 -17.80 -10.42
CA ARG A 323 -2.85 -17.76 -11.88
C ARG A 323 -1.63 -18.49 -12.43
N PRO A 324 -1.75 -19.76 -12.83
CA PRO A 324 -0.60 -20.61 -13.21
C PRO A 324 0.24 -20.07 -14.36
N ASP A 325 -0.36 -19.24 -15.21
CA ASP A 325 0.28 -18.56 -16.36
C ASP A 325 1.05 -17.29 -16.02
N VAL A 326 0.87 -16.77 -14.78
CA VAL A 326 1.48 -15.51 -14.31
C VAL A 326 2.31 -15.74 -13.05
N ASP A 327 1.80 -16.53 -12.12
CA ASP A 327 2.42 -16.76 -10.81
C ASP A 327 3.39 -17.94 -10.90
N SER A 328 4.69 -17.69 -10.96
CA SER A 328 5.72 -18.73 -11.10
C SER A 328 6.00 -19.46 -9.79
N ASP A 329 5.92 -18.77 -8.63
CA ASP A 329 6.27 -19.30 -7.32
C ASP A 329 5.20 -19.04 -6.26
N ASP A 330 5.08 -19.97 -5.30
CA ASP A 330 4.32 -19.75 -4.07
C ASP A 330 5.11 -18.81 -3.18
N GLU A 331 4.75 -17.53 -3.23
CA GLU A 331 5.28 -16.57 -2.26
C GLU A 331 4.60 -16.81 -0.91
N ALA A 332 5.34 -17.48 -0.01
CA ALA A 332 4.91 -17.67 1.36
C ALA A 332 4.90 -16.34 2.11
N VAL A 333 3.85 -16.08 2.88
CA VAL A 333 3.84 -14.92 3.76
C VAL A 333 4.86 -15.10 4.89
N ALA A 334 5.47 -13.99 5.30
CA ALA A 334 6.57 -14.00 6.25
C ALA A 334 6.37 -12.94 7.33
N PRO A 335 7.01 -13.10 8.51
CA PRO A 335 6.95 -12.09 9.57
C PRO A 335 7.33 -10.69 9.06
N GLY A 336 6.58 -9.69 9.49
CA GLY A 336 6.71 -8.30 9.06
C GLY A 336 5.88 -7.94 7.81
N MET A 337 5.26 -8.90 7.12
CA MET A 337 4.31 -8.57 6.07
C MET A 337 3.01 -8.04 6.67
N ILE A 338 2.50 -6.95 6.10
CA ILE A 338 1.20 -6.35 6.45
C ILE A 338 0.35 -6.30 5.18
N PHE A 339 -0.89 -6.78 5.27
CA PHE A 339 -1.83 -6.80 4.16
C PHE A 339 -3.27 -6.78 4.65
N THR A 340 -4.21 -6.45 3.76
CA THR A 340 -5.64 -6.46 4.05
C THR A 340 -6.22 -7.87 3.96
N ILE A 341 -7.28 -8.13 4.73
CA ILE A 341 -8.19 -9.27 4.56
C ILE A 341 -9.59 -8.68 4.40
N GLU A 342 -10.08 -8.64 3.16
CA GLU A 342 -11.24 -7.84 2.74
C GLU A 342 -12.26 -8.65 1.88
N PRO A 343 -12.65 -9.87 2.23
CA PRO A 343 -13.64 -10.58 1.43
C PRO A 343 -14.94 -9.77 1.31
N GLY A 344 -15.60 -9.90 0.16
CA GLY A 344 -16.87 -9.26 -0.09
C GLY A 344 -17.81 -10.12 -0.92
N ALA A 345 -19.10 -9.85 -0.84
CA ALA A 345 -20.13 -10.45 -1.68
C ALA A 345 -21.00 -9.34 -2.28
N TYR A 346 -21.05 -9.29 -3.61
CA TYR A 346 -21.69 -8.22 -4.37
C TYR A 346 -22.79 -8.83 -5.25
N LEU A 347 -24.04 -8.44 -4.99
CA LEU A 347 -25.24 -9.00 -5.61
C LEU A 347 -25.93 -7.89 -6.43
N PRO A 348 -25.69 -7.84 -7.75
CA PRO A 348 -26.21 -6.77 -8.62
C PRO A 348 -27.71 -6.54 -8.46
N GLY A 349 -28.10 -5.27 -8.33
CA GLY A 349 -29.49 -4.85 -8.16
C GLY A 349 -30.07 -5.03 -6.75
N TRP A 350 -29.30 -5.67 -5.84
CA TRP A 350 -29.71 -5.83 -4.44
C TRP A 350 -28.81 -5.07 -3.47
N GLY A 351 -27.53 -5.38 -3.43
CA GLY A 351 -26.56 -4.76 -2.54
C GLY A 351 -25.34 -5.65 -2.34
N GLY A 352 -24.43 -5.23 -1.45
CA GLY A 352 -23.20 -5.95 -1.15
C GLY A 352 -22.73 -5.73 0.27
N VAL A 353 -21.79 -6.58 0.66
CA VAL A 353 -21.10 -6.55 1.96
C VAL A 353 -19.61 -6.69 1.71
N ARG A 354 -18.79 -5.86 2.34
CA ARG A 354 -17.34 -6.03 2.51
C ARG A 354 -16.99 -5.79 3.97
N ILE A 355 -16.12 -6.63 4.52
CA ILE A 355 -15.58 -6.49 5.87
C ILE A 355 -14.08 -6.69 5.76
N GLU A 356 -13.33 -5.69 6.18
CA GLU A 356 -11.89 -5.62 5.99
C GLU A 356 -11.15 -5.29 7.27
N ASP A 357 -10.01 -5.93 7.44
CA ASP A 357 -9.02 -5.59 8.46
C ASP A 357 -7.61 -5.65 7.92
N ASP A 358 -6.76 -4.75 8.41
CA ASP A 358 -5.31 -4.83 8.24
C ASP A 358 -4.74 -5.89 9.19
N VAL A 359 -3.91 -6.79 8.67
CA VAL A 359 -3.26 -7.84 9.46
C VAL A 359 -1.75 -7.82 9.30
N LEU A 360 -1.04 -8.09 10.40
CA LEU A 360 0.40 -8.28 10.45
C LEU A 360 0.73 -9.76 10.65
N VAL A 361 1.60 -10.31 9.81
CA VAL A 361 2.21 -11.62 10.05
C VAL A 361 3.26 -11.48 11.14
N THR A 362 3.04 -12.15 12.28
CA THR A 362 3.99 -12.19 13.40
C THR A 362 4.96 -13.36 13.28
N GLY A 363 5.85 -13.54 14.26
CA GLY A 363 6.78 -14.69 14.27
C GLY A 363 6.11 -16.04 14.45
N ASP A 364 4.90 -16.06 15.02
CA ASP A 364 4.16 -17.26 15.43
C ASP A 364 2.70 -17.31 14.91
N GLY A 365 2.25 -16.29 14.19
CA GLY A 365 0.87 -16.25 13.68
C GLY A 365 0.51 -14.93 13.03
N VAL A 366 -0.63 -14.38 13.44
CA VAL A 366 -1.21 -13.15 12.88
C VAL A 366 -1.70 -12.23 13.98
N GLU A 367 -1.52 -10.93 13.78
CA GLU A 367 -2.10 -9.85 14.59
C GLU A 367 -3.06 -9.04 13.71
N VAL A 368 -4.29 -8.85 14.16
CA VAL A 368 -5.23 -7.91 13.51
C VAL A 368 -4.95 -6.53 14.07
N LEU A 369 -4.60 -5.58 13.20
CA LEU A 369 -4.21 -4.23 13.58
C LEU A 369 -5.41 -3.31 13.79
N THR A 370 -6.51 -3.53 13.09
CA THR A 370 -7.74 -2.72 13.11
C THR A 370 -8.72 -3.26 14.13
N GLY A 371 -8.84 -2.58 15.28
CA GLY A 371 -9.65 -3.00 16.43
C GLY A 371 -11.10 -2.49 16.40
N VAL A 372 -11.86 -2.78 15.33
CA VAL A 372 -13.25 -2.31 15.14
C VAL A 372 -14.19 -3.49 15.17
N THR A 373 -15.40 -3.30 15.78
CA THR A 373 -16.43 -4.35 15.77
C THR A 373 -16.71 -4.88 14.36
N THR A 374 -16.91 -6.19 14.28
CA THR A 374 -17.26 -6.90 13.04
C THR A 374 -18.67 -7.51 13.13
N GLU A 375 -19.49 -7.02 14.07
CA GLU A 375 -20.92 -7.31 14.13
C GLU A 375 -21.67 -6.40 13.17
N LEU A 376 -22.78 -6.87 12.61
CA LEU A 376 -23.66 -6.04 11.80
C LEU A 376 -24.36 -5.02 12.70
N ILE A 377 -23.95 -3.75 12.53
CA ILE A 377 -24.57 -2.63 13.25
C ILE A 377 -25.84 -2.22 12.50
N GLU A 378 -26.94 -2.12 13.22
CA GLU A 378 -28.22 -1.57 12.76
C GLU A 378 -28.36 -0.15 13.29
N ILE A 379 -28.54 0.81 12.40
CA ILE A 379 -28.55 2.25 12.67
C ILE A 379 -29.96 2.81 12.45
#